data_8e457f9f3089cd7f38a1c8022b8cc1db
#
_entry.id   8e457f9f3089cd7f38a1c8022b8cc1db
#
_cell.length_a   1.000
_cell.length_b   1.000
_cell.length_c   1.000
_cell.angle_alpha   90.00
_cell.angle_beta   90.00
_cell.angle_gamma   90.00
#
_symmetry.space_group_name_H-M   'P 1'
#
loop_
_entity.id
_entity.type
_entity.pdbx_description
1 polymer ?
#
loop_
_entity_poly.entity_id
_entity_poly.type
_entity_poly.pdbx_seq_one_letter_code
_entity_poly.pdbx_strand_id
1 'polypeptide(L)'
;MDYFNLKFHNTTIKNEIFAGIAMFMAMSYILVVNPTVLSSAGMDYNGVFLATVCVSGFTTIVSAFYTKLPIALAPGLGLASIFAGLATGPEAVKWQVLILATYTAGILICAFVKFSIYDKIMEIIDDDFRGMVMSGIGLALFLYGISTTGLIKKQNGIYIPGSIDVVPVVITAISLFLIYIMKKYNKKGFVLTGLLVAYVLSICVSYYRVYEQSGISVNQYLREIFSFSYNATDITKVMFAFPDICEIIYDKKIFIQFIHAVFVFTMGHFFDAIGTNMSAFDAINSDLDPRMKETVSLKRVITVDGVGNVVSGIMGTSTVTSYGESLVGIVSGGKTGITALTTGCLFLLCFFFSPLFTAMATYVAAPALIYVGLELVLRFRAYDRKKVAFFIFGLCLIAYVGMTFNFGNDVLYGLIFYTVMKITIEKKKPVSYWWVMLIFAAINLVLDFVA
;
A
#
# COMPACT_ATOMS: atom_id res chain seq x y z
N MET A 1 1.22 -11.08 -34.77
CA MET A 1 2.36 -10.31 -34.13
C MET A 1 2.32 -10.53 -32.64
N ASP A 2 3.45 -10.95 -32.07
CA ASP A 2 3.57 -11.17 -30.62
C ASP A 2 3.75 -9.79 -29.92
N TYR A 3 2.66 -9.18 -29.50
CA TYR A 3 2.67 -7.85 -28.86
C TYR A 3 3.58 -7.78 -27.63
N PHE A 4 3.65 -8.87 -26.87
CA PHE A 4 4.44 -8.97 -25.64
C PHE A 4 5.82 -9.59 -25.87
N ASN A 5 6.21 -9.89 -27.12
CA ASN A 5 7.51 -10.45 -27.51
C ASN A 5 7.91 -11.72 -26.71
N LEU A 6 6.97 -12.66 -26.52
CA LEU A 6 7.17 -13.89 -25.76
C LEU A 6 8.40 -14.69 -26.20
N LYS A 7 8.61 -14.81 -27.51
CA LYS A 7 9.76 -15.53 -28.08
C LYS A 7 11.09 -14.87 -27.70
N PHE A 8 11.12 -13.54 -27.67
CA PHE A 8 12.30 -12.77 -27.30
C PHE A 8 12.66 -12.96 -25.81
N HIS A 9 11.65 -13.04 -24.95
CA HIS A 9 11.82 -13.26 -23.50
C HIS A 9 12.01 -14.73 -23.11
N ASN A 10 12.06 -15.66 -24.09
CA ASN A 10 12.12 -17.10 -23.83
C ASN A 10 11.08 -17.57 -22.82
N THR A 11 9.82 -17.17 -22.99
CA THR A 11 8.70 -17.53 -22.12
C THR A 11 7.51 -18.06 -22.94
N THR A 12 6.53 -18.62 -22.27
CA THR A 12 5.29 -19.12 -22.85
C THR A 12 4.09 -18.51 -22.18
N ILE A 13 2.96 -18.43 -22.89
CA ILE A 13 1.69 -17.93 -22.30
C ILE A 13 1.34 -18.69 -21.02
N LYS A 14 1.56 -20.01 -21.00
CA LYS A 14 1.29 -20.84 -19.83
C LYS A 14 2.12 -20.43 -18.62
N ASN A 15 3.40 -20.15 -18.81
CA ASN A 15 4.29 -19.69 -17.72
C ASN A 15 3.90 -18.31 -17.24
N GLU A 16 3.55 -17.40 -18.15
CA GLU A 16 3.09 -16.04 -17.82
C GLU A 16 1.79 -16.06 -17.00
N ILE A 17 0.82 -16.90 -17.42
CA ILE A 17 -0.44 -17.05 -16.67
C ILE A 17 -0.17 -17.63 -15.26
N PHE A 18 0.68 -18.66 -15.15
CA PHE A 18 1.05 -19.24 -13.87
C PHE A 18 1.73 -18.21 -12.96
N ALA A 19 2.64 -17.41 -13.50
CA ALA A 19 3.31 -16.33 -12.79
C ALA A 19 2.32 -15.23 -12.36
N GLY A 20 1.33 -14.90 -13.21
CA GLY A 20 0.27 -13.95 -12.88
C GLY A 20 -0.64 -14.44 -11.76
N ILE A 21 -0.99 -15.74 -11.74
CA ILE A 21 -1.72 -16.34 -10.62
C ILE A 21 -0.91 -16.26 -9.32
N ALA A 22 0.39 -16.58 -9.38
CA ALA A 22 1.28 -16.49 -8.22
C ALA A 22 1.40 -15.04 -7.69
N MET A 23 1.49 -14.06 -8.58
CA MET A 23 1.49 -12.64 -8.25
C MET A 23 0.17 -12.21 -7.60
N PHE A 24 -0.96 -12.57 -8.20
CA PHE A 24 -2.28 -12.30 -7.64
C PHE A 24 -2.43 -12.89 -6.23
N MET A 25 -2.03 -14.15 -6.05
CA MET A 25 -2.09 -14.80 -4.73
C MET A 25 -1.25 -14.05 -3.68
N ALA A 26 -0.10 -13.51 -4.07
CA ALA A 26 0.73 -12.74 -3.16
C ALA A 26 0.11 -11.38 -2.79
N MET A 27 -0.66 -10.76 -3.71
CA MET A 27 -1.24 -9.42 -3.54
C MET A 27 -2.68 -9.43 -3.01
N SER A 28 -3.40 -10.56 -3.09
CA SER A 28 -4.86 -10.61 -2.85
C SER A 28 -5.29 -10.17 -1.44
N TYR A 29 -4.37 -10.16 -0.47
CA TYR A 29 -4.67 -9.66 0.87
C TYR A 29 -5.10 -8.18 0.89
N ILE A 30 -4.73 -7.39 -0.14
CA ILE A 30 -5.13 -5.99 -0.26
C ILE A 30 -6.65 -5.80 -0.34
N LEU A 31 -7.34 -6.80 -0.90
CA LEU A 31 -8.81 -6.79 -1.01
C LEU A 31 -9.51 -6.77 0.34
N VAL A 32 -8.82 -7.22 1.39
CA VAL A 32 -9.33 -7.20 2.78
C VAL A 32 -8.74 -6.03 3.55
N VAL A 33 -7.43 -5.83 3.41
CA VAL A 33 -6.68 -4.88 4.23
C VAL A 33 -7.05 -3.44 3.89
N ASN A 34 -7.12 -3.08 2.60
CA ASN A 34 -7.41 -1.70 2.22
C ASN A 34 -8.83 -1.25 2.65
N PRO A 35 -9.91 -2.04 2.41
CA PRO A 35 -11.23 -1.71 2.95
C PRO A 35 -11.25 -1.62 4.49
N THR A 36 -10.54 -2.51 5.19
CA THR A 36 -10.44 -2.48 6.65
C THR A 36 -9.79 -1.19 7.15
N VAL A 37 -8.70 -0.77 6.51
CA VAL A 37 -7.98 0.46 6.88
C VAL A 37 -8.84 1.70 6.59
N LEU A 38 -9.44 1.79 5.40
CA LEU A 38 -10.21 2.97 5.00
C LEU A 38 -11.58 3.04 5.70
N SER A 39 -12.14 1.92 6.14
CA SER A 39 -13.36 1.94 6.94
C SER A 39 -13.15 2.59 8.31
N SER A 40 -11.94 2.54 8.87
CA SER A 40 -11.61 3.31 10.08
C SER A 40 -11.66 4.82 9.88
N ALA A 41 -11.53 5.29 8.63
CA ALA A 41 -11.72 6.68 8.23
C ALA A 41 -13.20 7.07 7.98
N GLY A 42 -14.14 6.16 8.25
CA GLY A 42 -15.59 6.37 8.05
C GLY A 42 -16.08 6.07 6.63
N MET A 43 -15.28 5.42 5.78
CA MET A 43 -15.70 4.99 4.45
C MET A 43 -16.49 3.68 4.50
N ASP A 44 -17.41 3.49 3.55
CA ASP A 44 -18.18 2.24 3.44
C ASP A 44 -17.26 1.08 3.01
N TYR A 45 -17.19 0.02 3.83
CA TYR A 45 -16.30 -1.12 3.60
C TYR A 45 -16.53 -1.78 2.24
N ASN A 46 -17.81 -2.02 1.87
CA ASN A 46 -18.17 -2.68 0.62
C ASN A 46 -17.84 -1.80 -0.59
N GLY A 47 -18.11 -0.49 -0.48
CA GLY A 47 -17.76 0.48 -1.50
C GLY A 47 -16.25 0.52 -1.74
N VAL A 48 -15.45 0.59 -0.69
CA VAL A 48 -13.98 0.57 -0.77
C VAL A 48 -13.47 -0.77 -1.32
N PHE A 49 -14.07 -1.90 -0.94
CA PHE A 49 -13.71 -3.21 -1.51
C PHE A 49 -13.89 -3.20 -3.03
N LEU A 50 -15.06 -2.80 -3.52
CA LEU A 50 -15.34 -2.75 -4.95
C LEU A 50 -14.42 -1.75 -5.67
N ALA A 51 -14.18 -0.59 -5.09
CA ALA A 51 -13.22 0.38 -5.61
C ALA A 51 -11.80 -0.22 -5.69
N THR A 52 -11.36 -0.94 -4.66
CA THR A 52 -10.05 -1.61 -4.62
C THR A 52 -9.92 -2.65 -5.73
N VAL A 53 -10.93 -3.50 -5.91
CA VAL A 53 -11.00 -4.50 -6.99
C VAL A 53 -10.88 -3.85 -8.36
N CYS A 54 -11.72 -2.86 -8.63
CA CYS A 54 -11.76 -2.17 -9.93
C CYS A 54 -10.46 -1.43 -10.21
N VAL A 55 -9.94 -0.69 -9.23
CA VAL A 55 -8.71 0.08 -9.40
C VAL A 55 -7.51 -0.83 -9.59
N SER A 56 -7.33 -1.85 -8.74
CA SER A 56 -6.20 -2.79 -8.86
C SER A 56 -6.25 -3.54 -10.19
N GLY A 57 -7.43 -4.02 -10.57
CA GLY A 57 -7.62 -4.71 -11.84
C GLY A 57 -7.34 -3.81 -13.05
N PHE A 58 -7.99 -2.65 -13.11
CA PHE A 58 -7.85 -1.72 -14.23
C PHE A 58 -6.41 -1.20 -14.36
N THR A 59 -5.81 -0.70 -13.29
CA THR A 59 -4.46 -0.12 -13.33
C THR A 59 -3.40 -1.16 -13.66
N THR A 60 -3.54 -2.39 -13.15
CA THR A 60 -2.64 -3.50 -13.50
C THR A 60 -2.78 -3.90 -14.97
N ILE A 61 -3.99 -3.91 -15.53
CA ILE A 61 -4.21 -4.15 -16.97
C ILE A 61 -3.58 -3.03 -17.80
N VAL A 62 -3.77 -1.76 -17.42
CA VAL A 62 -3.13 -0.62 -18.10
C VAL A 62 -1.60 -0.76 -18.03
N SER A 63 -1.06 -1.13 -16.87
CA SER A 63 0.37 -1.42 -16.70
C SER A 63 0.84 -2.50 -17.68
N ALA A 64 0.10 -3.61 -17.77
CA ALA A 64 0.43 -4.72 -18.65
C ALA A 64 0.63 -4.28 -20.10
N PHE A 65 -0.26 -3.45 -20.62
CA PHE A 65 -0.18 -2.97 -22.00
C PHE A 65 0.82 -1.83 -22.19
N TYR A 66 0.88 -0.87 -21.29
CA TYR A 66 1.70 0.32 -21.44
C TYR A 66 3.17 0.08 -21.12
N THR A 67 3.46 -0.65 -20.05
CA THR A 67 4.83 -0.96 -19.64
C THR A 67 5.38 -2.22 -20.31
N LYS A 68 4.51 -3.19 -20.61
CA LYS A 68 4.82 -4.56 -21.08
C LYS A 68 5.61 -5.37 -20.04
N LEU A 69 5.62 -4.94 -18.79
CA LEU A 69 6.36 -5.55 -17.69
C LEU A 69 5.44 -6.35 -16.76
N PRO A 70 5.97 -7.34 -16.05
CA PRO A 70 5.24 -8.09 -15.03
C PRO A 70 5.13 -7.29 -13.72
N ILE A 71 4.55 -6.09 -13.79
CA ILE A 71 4.37 -5.19 -12.63
C ILE A 71 2.88 -4.97 -12.43
N ALA A 72 2.39 -5.34 -11.24
CA ALA A 72 1.03 -5.13 -10.81
C ALA A 72 0.93 -3.93 -9.86
N LEU A 73 -0.22 -3.28 -9.90
CA LEU A 73 -0.56 -2.10 -9.12
C LEU A 73 -1.78 -2.36 -8.23
N ALA A 74 -1.75 -1.79 -7.04
CA ALA A 74 -2.89 -1.78 -6.13
C ALA A 74 -2.77 -0.62 -5.14
N PRO A 75 -3.82 -0.29 -4.34
CA PRO A 75 -3.72 0.69 -3.27
C PRO A 75 -2.59 0.35 -2.30
N GLY A 76 -1.63 1.29 -2.12
CA GLY A 76 -0.48 1.10 -1.25
C GLY A 76 -0.88 1.06 0.23
N LEU A 77 -0.45 0.03 0.99
CA LEU A 77 -0.82 -0.10 2.40
C LEU A 77 -0.29 1.05 3.26
N GLY A 78 0.94 1.49 3.01
CA GLY A 78 1.52 2.64 3.67
C GLY A 78 0.69 3.88 3.45
N LEU A 79 0.30 4.13 2.20
CA LEU A 79 -0.50 5.28 1.80
C LEU A 79 -1.95 5.19 2.31
N ALA A 80 -2.54 4.00 2.35
CA ALA A 80 -3.85 3.77 2.98
C ALA A 80 -3.81 4.08 4.49
N SER A 81 -2.72 3.70 5.17
CA SER A 81 -2.52 4.01 6.59
C SER A 81 -2.35 5.51 6.83
N ILE A 82 -1.65 6.22 5.94
CA ILE A 82 -1.56 7.69 5.96
C ILE A 82 -2.95 8.30 5.80
N PHE A 83 -3.71 7.84 4.79
CA PHE A 83 -5.08 8.29 4.56
C PHE A 83 -5.94 8.15 5.82
N ALA A 84 -5.96 6.95 6.41
CA ALA A 84 -6.71 6.69 7.63
C ALA A 84 -6.20 7.53 8.82
N GLY A 85 -4.87 7.72 8.93
CA GLY A 85 -4.26 8.56 9.94
C GLY A 85 -4.72 10.02 9.88
N LEU A 86 -4.75 10.60 8.67
CA LEU A 86 -5.24 11.97 8.45
C LEU A 86 -6.74 12.09 8.73
N ALA A 87 -7.53 11.05 8.46
CA ALA A 87 -8.96 11.05 8.71
C ALA A 87 -9.34 10.87 10.19
N THR A 88 -8.48 10.23 11.00
CA THR A 88 -8.76 9.89 12.41
C THR A 88 -7.87 10.62 13.41
N GLY A 89 -6.94 11.44 12.94
CA GLY A 89 -5.99 12.20 13.75
C GLY A 89 -6.63 13.34 14.55
N PRO A 90 -5.84 14.09 15.34
CA PRO A 90 -6.33 15.23 16.13
C PRO A 90 -7.02 16.30 15.29
N GLU A 91 -6.52 16.55 14.09
CA GLU A 91 -7.06 17.46 13.08
C GLU A 91 -7.79 16.69 11.98
N ALA A 92 -8.73 15.82 12.36
CA ALA A 92 -9.42 14.89 11.47
C ALA A 92 -9.91 15.57 10.16
N VAL A 93 -9.41 15.09 9.04
CA VAL A 93 -9.78 15.57 7.69
C VAL A 93 -10.93 14.71 7.16
N LYS A 94 -11.98 15.34 6.61
CA LYS A 94 -13.06 14.59 5.95
C LYS A 94 -12.48 13.69 4.86
N TRP A 95 -12.83 12.41 4.85
CA TRP A 95 -12.30 11.44 3.87
C TRP A 95 -12.57 11.85 2.41
N GLN A 96 -13.63 12.61 2.13
CA GLN A 96 -13.93 13.17 0.80
C GLN A 96 -12.83 14.14 0.35
N VAL A 97 -12.29 14.95 1.26
CA VAL A 97 -11.16 15.85 0.98
C VAL A 97 -9.91 15.05 0.65
N LEU A 98 -9.69 13.93 1.36
CA LEU A 98 -8.55 13.03 1.12
C LEU A 98 -8.68 12.29 -0.22
N ILE A 99 -9.89 11.94 -0.65
CA ILE A 99 -10.15 11.38 -1.99
C ILE A 99 -9.79 12.39 -3.08
N LEU A 100 -10.20 13.65 -2.92
CA LEU A 100 -9.81 14.70 -3.86
C LEU A 100 -8.30 14.96 -3.83
N ALA A 101 -7.68 14.86 -2.66
CA ALA A 101 -6.22 14.97 -2.54
C ALA A 101 -5.50 13.81 -3.25
N THR A 102 -6.01 12.57 -3.16
CA THR A 102 -5.50 11.41 -3.92
C THR A 102 -5.59 11.64 -5.43
N TYR A 103 -6.73 12.12 -5.91
CA TYR A 103 -6.93 12.49 -7.31
C TYR A 103 -5.92 13.53 -7.78
N THR A 104 -5.77 14.61 -7.01
CA THR A 104 -4.85 15.72 -7.32
C THR A 104 -3.39 15.27 -7.27
N ALA A 105 -3.01 14.43 -6.30
CA ALA A 105 -1.68 13.84 -6.22
C ALA A 105 -1.36 13.02 -7.48
N GLY A 106 -2.32 12.25 -8.00
CA GLY A 106 -2.16 11.51 -9.26
C GLY A 106 -1.83 12.43 -10.44
N ILE A 107 -2.52 13.56 -10.57
CA ILE A 107 -2.24 14.56 -11.61
C ILE A 107 -0.82 15.13 -11.43
N LEU A 108 -0.43 15.46 -10.19
CA LEU A 108 0.90 15.98 -9.90
C LEU A 108 2.00 14.96 -10.21
N ILE A 109 1.81 13.69 -9.89
CA ILE A 109 2.76 12.61 -10.22
C ILE A 109 2.95 12.53 -11.74
N CYS A 110 1.86 12.53 -12.52
CA CYS A 110 1.94 12.55 -13.98
C CYS A 110 2.68 13.80 -14.50
N ALA A 111 2.41 14.97 -13.93
CA ALA A 111 3.09 16.20 -14.29
C ALA A 111 4.60 16.15 -13.95
N PHE A 112 4.97 15.64 -12.80
CA PHE A 112 6.37 15.49 -12.36
C PHE A 112 7.16 14.55 -13.28
N VAL A 113 6.54 13.46 -13.74
CA VAL A 113 7.15 12.58 -14.74
C VAL A 113 7.33 13.30 -16.08
N LYS A 114 6.28 14.01 -16.55
CA LYS A 114 6.31 14.74 -17.84
C LYS A 114 7.41 15.81 -17.87
N PHE A 115 7.60 16.53 -16.77
CA PHE A 115 8.60 17.59 -16.66
C PHE A 115 9.97 17.09 -16.16
N SER A 116 10.20 15.78 -16.06
CA SER A 116 11.44 15.16 -15.55
C SER A 116 11.84 15.65 -14.13
N ILE A 117 10.88 16.15 -13.36
CA ILE A 117 11.08 16.52 -11.95
C ILE A 117 11.35 15.25 -11.14
N TYR A 118 10.66 14.17 -11.50
CA TYR A 118 10.84 12.86 -10.86
C TYR A 118 12.30 12.40 -10.90
N ASP A 119 12.98 12.49 -12.05
CA ASP A 119 14.38 12.07 -12.19
C ASP A 119 15.29 12.83 -11.21
N LYS A 120 15.05 14.15 -11.07
CA LYS A 120 15.81 14.99 -10.17
C LYS A 120 15.58 14.68 -8.70
N ILE A 121 14.34 14.34 -8.32
CA ILE A 121 14.00 13.89 -6.96
C ILE A 121 14.70 12.55 -6.67
N MET A 122 14.73 11.65 -7.66
CA MET A 122 15.39 10.34 -7.54
C MET A 122 16.89 10.43 -7.25
N GLU A 123 17.57 11.41 -7.81
CA GLU A 123 19.00 11.65 -7.57
C GLU A 123 19.31 12.12 -6.15
N ILE A 124 18.33 12.75 -5.47
CA ILE A 124 18.50 13.33 -4.13
C ILE A 124 18.30 12.27 -3.04
N ILE A 125 17.32 11.39 -3.22
CA ILE A 125 16.90 10.41 -2.23
C ILE A 125 17.81 9.19 -2.32
N ASP A 126 18.72 9.08 -1.36
CA ASP A 126 19.57 7.91 -1.27
C ASP A 126 18.85 6.68 -0.67
N ASP A 127 19.46 5.52 -0.87
CA ASP A 127 18.90 4.24 -0.43
C ASP A 127 18.77 4.14 1.10
N ASP A 128 19.68 4.79 1.85
CA ASP A 128 19.64 4.78 3.30
C ASP A 128 18.40 5.47 3.85
N PHE A 129 18.10 6.69 3.37
CA PHE A 129 16.90 7.42 3.79
C PHE A 129 15.63 6.69 3.40
N ARG A 130 15.58 6.17 2.17
CA ARG A 130 14.46 5.37 1.68
C ARG A 130 14.15 4.17 2.57
N GLY A 131 15.20 3.42 2.93
CA GLY A 131 15.04 2.27 3.82
C GLY A 131 14.54 2.64 5.21
N MET A 132 14.95 3.78 5.75
CA MET A 132 14.44 4.29 7.03
C MET A 132 12.93 4.58 6.97
N VAL A 133 12.49 5.31 5.94
CA VAL A 133 11.06 5.62 5.74
C VAL A 133 10.22 4.36 5.55
N MET A 134 10.67 3.44 4.68
CA MET A 134 9.97 2.17 4.45
C MET A 134 9.86 1.34 5.73
N SER A 135 10.90 1.34 6.57
CA SER A 135 10.87 0.63 7.85
C SER A 135 9.93 1.28 8.86
N GLY A 136 9.80 2.62 8.84
CA GLY A 136 8.83 3.35 9.64
C GLY A 136 7.38 3.00 9.26
N ILE A 137 7.08 2.98 7.95
CA ILE A 137 5.80 2.51 7.43
C ILE A 137 5.55 1.05 7.86
N GLY A 138 6.58 0.21 7.79
CA GLY A 138 6.51 -1.18 8.24
C GLY A 138 6.12 -1.31 9.72
N LEU A 139 6.71 -0.49 10.59
CA LEU A 139 6.36 -0.46 12.01
C LEU A 139 4.92 -0.01 12.24
N ALA A 140 4.45 0.99 11.50
CA ALA A 140 3.07 1.43 11.56
C ALA A 140 2.09 0.32 11.18
N LEU A 141 2.34 -0.38 10.06
CA LEU A 141 1.52 -1.53 9.65
C LEU A 141 1.53 -2.65 10.69
N PHE A 142 2.69 -2.95 11.28
CA PHE A 142 2.85 -3.93 12.35
C PHE A 142 1.99 -3.57 13.57
N LEU A 143 2.07 -2.33 14.05
CA LEU A 143 1.29 -1.83 15.18
C LEU A 143 -0.21 -1.81 14.85
N TYR A 144 -0.59 -1.39 13.64
CA TYR A 144 -1.97 -1.44 13.20
C TYR A 144 -2.51 -2.88 13.16
N GLY A 145 -1.73 -3.83 12.63
CA GLY A 145 -2.09 -5.25 12.64
C GLY A 145 -2.32 -5.79 14.06
N ILE A 146 -1.48 -5.42 15.03
CA ILE A 146 -1.70 -5.79 16.44
C ILE A 146 -2.96 -5.10 16.99
N SER A 147 -3.22 -3.85 16.62
CA SER A 147 -4.41 -3.13 17.12
C SER A 147 -5.72 -3.74 16.65
N THR A 148 -5.76 -4.31 15.44
CA THR A 148 -6.96 -5.00 14.93
C THR A 148 -7.28 -6.28 15.71
N THR A 149 -6.31 -6.86 16.44
CA THR A 149 -6.55 -8.01 17.33
C THR A 149 -7.13 -7.59 18.71
N GLY A 150 -7.17 -6.30 19.00
CA GLY A 150 -7.61 -5.78 20.30
C GLY A 150 -6.56 -5.80 21.40
N LEU A 151 -5.34 -6.31 21.16
CA LEU A 151 -4.24 -6.31 22.16
C LEU A 151 -3.80 -4.90 22.53
N ILE A 152 -3.79 -3.98 21.57
CA ILE A 152 -3.50 -2.57 21.77
C ILE A 152 -4.61 -1.74 21.13
N LYS A 153 -4.87 -0.56 21.66
CA LYS A 153 -5.81 0.42 21.10
C LYS A 153 -5.08 1.75 20.95
N LYS A 154 -5.37 2.47 19.88
CA LYS A 154 -4.87 3.85 19.71
C LYS A 154 -5.85 4.82 20.38
N GLN A 155 -5.39 5.59 21.35
CA GLN A 155 -6.16 6.62 22.04
C GLN A 155 -5.33 7.90 22.12
N ASN A 156 -5.88 9.01 21.65
CA ASN A 156 -5.18 10.30 21.61
C ASN A 156 -3.78 10.24 20.97
N GLY A 157 -3.64 9.48 19.87
CA GLY A 157 -2.36 9.32 19.17
C GLY A 157 -1.37 8.32 19.79
N ILE A 158 -1.65 7.76 20.96
CA ILE A 158 -0.77 6.85 21.70
C ILE A 158 -1.37 5.44 21.71
N TYR A 159 -0.52 4.42 21.62
CA TYR A 159 -0.94 3.03 21.81
C TYR A 159 -0.99 2.68 23.28
N ILE A 160 -2.14 2.23 23.74
CA ILE A 160 -2.39 1.75 25.10
C ILE A 160 -2.80 0.27 25.07
N PRO A 161 -2.63 -0.48 26.16
CA PRO A 161 -3.17 -1.82 26.26
C PRO A 161 -4.67 -1.83 26.00
N GLY A 162 -5.12 -2.78 25.15
CA GLY A 162 -6.52 -2.96 24.80
C GLY A 162 -7.22 -3.98 25.70
N SER A 163 -8.47 -4.30 25.39
CA SER A 163 -9.19 -5.43 25.98
C SER A 163 -8.77 -6.70 25.22
N ILE A 164 -8.16 -7.66 25.92
CA ILE A 164 -7.72 -8.91 25.30
C ILE A 164 -8.97 -9.77 25.01
N ASP A 165 -9.35 -9.83 23.71
CA ASP A 165 -10.21 -10.90 23.21
C ASP A 165 -9.30 -12.04 22.73
N VAL A 166 -9.41 -13.20 23.37
CA VAL A 166 -8.53 -14.34 23.10
C VAL A 166 -8.69 -14.85 21.67
N VAL A 167 -9.89 -14.78 21.11
CA VAL A 167 -10.19 -15.36 19.78
C VAL A 167 -9.41 -14.68 18.64
N PRO A 168 -9.46 -13.36 18.44
CA PRO A 168 -8.65 -12.69 17.43
C PRO A 168 -7.15 -12.93 17.58
N VAL A 169 -6.65 -12.95 18.82
CA VAL A 169 -5.23 -13.17 19.11
C VAL A 169 -4.78 -14.56 18.71
N VAL A 170 -5.54 -15.60 19.10
CA VAL A 170 -5.22 -17.00 18.78
C VAL A 170 -5.29 -17.26 17.28
N ILE A 171 -6.32 -16.77 16.59
CA ILE A 171 -6.44 -16.90 15.14
C ILE A 171 -5.26 -16.24 14.43
N THR A 172 -4.91 -15.04 14.86
CA THR A 172 -3.75 -14.30 14.30
C THR A 172 -2.45 -15.06 14.52
N ALA A 173 -2.22 -15.60 15.72
CA ALA A 173 -1.02 -16.36 16.06
C ALA A 173 -0.88 -17.64 15.22
N ILE A 174 -1.96 -18.41 15.07
CA ILE A 174 -2.00 -19.62 14.23
C ILE A 174 -1.66 -19.27 12.77
N SER A 175 -2.27 -18.20 12.25
CA SER A 175 -2.08 -17.77 10.87
C SER A 175 -0.67 -17.25 10.61
N LEU A 176 -0.09 -16.48 11.55
CA LEU A 176 1.32 -16.03 11.49
C LEU A 176 2.29 -17.21 11.53
N PHE A 177 2.03 -18.19 12.39
CA PHE A 177 2.85 -19.39 12.47
C PHE A 177 2.84 -20.17 11.15
N LEU A 178 1.69 -20.27 10.51
CA LEU A 178 1.54 -20.91 9.20
C LEU A 178 2.29 -20.11 8.11
N ILE A 179 2.15 -18.78 8.07
CA ILE A 179 2.90 -17.90 7.16
C ILE A 179 4.42 -18.14 7.33
N TYR A 180 4.89 -18.18 8.58
CA TYR A 180 6.31 -18.42 8.89
C TYR A 180 6.79 -19.79 8.39
N ILE A 181 6.04 -20.86 8.67
CA ILE A 181 6.38 -22.21 8.21
C ILE A 181 6.44 -22.28 6.68
N MET A 182 5.38 -21.80 6.01
CA MET A 182 5.32 -21.85 4.55
C MET A 182 6.42 -21.03 3.90
N LYS A 183 6.76 -19.87 4.47
CA LYS A 183 7.90 -19.06 4.02
C LYS A 183 9.21 -19.84 4.19
N LYS A 184 9.44 -20.47 5.35
CA LYS A 184 10.64 -21.27 5.63
C LYS A 184 10.84 -22.39 4.60
N TYR A 185 9.75 -22.99 4.11
CA TYR A 185 9.78 -24.02 3.08
C TYR A 185 9.64 -23.47 1.65
N ASN A 186 9.81 -22.15 1.44
CA ASN A 186 9.69 -21.49 0.13
C ASN A 186 8.39 -21.81 -0.63
N LYS A 187 7.29 -22.02 0.09
CA LYS A 187 5.98 -22.25 -0.55
C LYS A 187 5.39 -20.93 -1.05
N LYS A 188 4.88 -20.92 -2.29
CA LYS A 188 4.24 -19.74 -2.89
C LYS A 188 2.89 -19.46 -2.21
N GLY A 189 2.49 -18.18 -2.20
CA GLY A 189 1.18 -17.76 -1.67
C GLY A 189 1.03 -17.89 -0.15
N PHE A 190 2.14 -17.90 0.61
CA PHE A 190 2.13 -18.10 2.07
C PHE A 190 1.31 -17.04 2.82
N VAL A 191 1.32 -15.78 2.39
CA VAL A 191 0.51 -14.71 3.02
C VAL A 191 -0.98 -14.96 2.77
N LEU A 192 -1.34 -15.29 1.53
CA LEU A 192 -2.72 -15.63 1.18
C LEU A 192 -3.23 -16.86 1.96
N THR A 193 -2.39 -17.89 2.09
CA THR A 193 -2.77 -19.09 2.86
C THR A 193 -3.01 -18.74 4.33
N GLY A 194 -2.16 -17.91 4.93
CA GLY A 194 -2.37 -17.41 6.29
C GLY A 194 -3.68 -16.65 6.44
N LEU A 195 -3.98 -15.75 5.49
CA LEU A 195 -5.25 -15.02 5.45
C LEU A 195 -6.46 -15.95 5.30
N LEU A 196 -6.40 -16.94 4.40
CA LEU A 196 -7.48 -17.90 4.19
C LEU A 196 -7.74 -18.73 5.46
N VAL A 197 -6.68 -19.14 6.17
CA VAL A 197 -6.83 -19.85 7.46
C VAL A 197 -7.45 -18.92 8.51
N ALA A 198 -6.98 -17.67 8.63
CA ALA A 198 -7.60 -16.69 9.53
C ALA A 198 -9.09 -16.50 9.21
N TYR A 199 -9.42 -16.40 7.92
CA TYR A 199 -10.78 -16.24 7.45
C TYR A 199 -11.67 -17.44 7.79
N VAL A 200 -11.24 -18.66 7.46
CA VAL A 200 -11.99 -19.88 7.75
C VAL A 200 -12.23 -20.02 9.26
N LEU A 201 -11.20 -19.82 10.08
CA LEU A 201 -11.34 -19.86 11.53
C LEU A 201 -12.30 -18.76 12.05
N SER A 202 -12.24 -17.56 11.47
CA SER A 202 -13.16 -16.47 11.81
C SER A 202 -14.62 -16.82 11.46
N ILE A 203 -14.87 -17.42 10.30
CA ILE A 203 -16.21 -17.92 9.92
C ILE A 203 -16.70 -18.95 10.92
N CYS A 204 -15.86 -19.93 11.30
CA CYS A 204 -16.24 -20.95 12.27
C CYS A 204 -16.65 -20.36 13.62
N VAL A 205 -15.90 -19.37 14.11
CA VAL A 205 -16.20 -18.68 15.37
C VAL A 205 -17.46 -17.81 15.23
N SER A 206 -17.61 -17.09 14.14
CA SER A 206 -18.79 -16.26 13.89
C SER A 206 -20.05 -17.12 13.77
N TYR A 207 -19.96 -18.27 13.09
CA TYR A 207 -21.04 -19.23 13.02
C TYR A 207 -21.45 -19.74 14.42
N TYR A 208 -20.48 -20.12 15.26
CA TYR A 208 -20.74 -20.59 16.60
C TYR A 208 -21.48 -19.55 17.46
N ARG A 209 -21.05 -18.29 17.40
CA ARG A 209 -21.70 -17.16 18.09
C ARG A 209 -23.14 -16.91 17.59
N VAL A 210 -23.36 -16.97 16.26
CA VAL A 210 -24.69 -16.79 15.65
C VAL A 210 -25.58 -17.99 15.97
N TYR A 211 -25.05 -19.20 15.95
CA TYR A 211 -25.80 -20.43 16.31
C TYR A 211 -26.30 -20.36 17.75
N GLU A 212 -25.46 -19.95 18.70
CA GLU A 212 -25.88 -19.78 20.09
C GLU A 212 -27.02 -18.74 20.26
N GLN A 213 -27.07 -17.72 19.43
CA GLN A 213 -28.05 -16.63 19.54
C GLN A 213 -29.34 -16.88 18.76
N SER A 214 -29.29 -17.52 17.60
CA SER A 214 -30.43 -17.60 16.65
C SER A 214 -30.77 -19.00 16.16
N GLY A 215 -29.96 -20.03 16.48
CA GLY A 215 -30.21 -21.41 16.05
C GLY A 215 -30.14 -21.66 14.54
N ILE A 216 -29.53 -20.75 13.77
CA ILE A 216 -29.42 -20.83 12.30
C ILE A 216 -28.55 -22.02 11.88
N SER A 217 -29.01 -22.82 10.88
CA SER A 217 -28.24 -23.96 10.38
C SER A 217 -26.98 -23.55 9.62
N VAL A 218 -25.93 -24.40 9.67
CA VAL A 218 -24.65 -24.17 8.92
C VAL A 218 -24.92 -23.88 7.44
N ASN A 219 -25.82 -24.66 6.82
CA ASN A 219 -26.13 -24.51 5.40
C ASN A 219 -26.75 -23.16 5.06
N GLN A 220 -27.56 -22.58 5.94
CA GLN A 220 -28.16 -21.27 5.75
C GLN A 220 -27.13 -20.17 5.90
N TYR A 221 -26.28 -20.24 6.94
CA TYR A 221 -25.19 -19.30 7.18
C TYR A 221 -24.18 -19.30 6.02
N LEU A 222 -23.77 -20.49 5.54
CA LEU A 222 -22.88 -20.60 4.39
C LEU A 222 -23.53 -20.08 3.10
N ARG A 223 -24.82 -20.30 2.88
CA ARG A 223 -25.54 -19.73 1.72
C ARG A 223 -25.55 -18.21 1.74
N GLU A 224 -25.67 -17.58 2.89
CA GLU A 224 -25.59 -16.11 3.02
C GLU A 224 -24.20 -15.59 2.66
N ILE A 225 -23.13 -16.23 3.15
CA ILE A 225 -21.74 -15.83 2.88
C ILE A 225 -21.32 -16.11 1.43
N PHE A 226 -21.72 -17.28 0.90
CA PHE A 226 -21.41 -17.68 -0.47
C PHE A 226 -22.49 -17.27 -1.49
N SER A 227 -23.43 -16.42 -1.09
CA SER A 227 -24.39 -15.89 -2.06
C SER A 227 -23.67 -15.02 -3.08
N PHE A 228 -23.86 -15.31 -4.36
CA PHE A 228 -23.39 -14.50 -5.48
C PHE A 228 -24.20 -13.20 -5.61
N SER A 229 -24.47 -12.52 -4.52
CA SER A 229 -25.13 -11.23 -4.57
C SER A 229 -24.09 -10.13 -4.42
N TYR A 230 -23.79 -9.44 -5.50
CA TYR A 230 -23.03 -8.24 -5.44
C TYR A 230 -23.99 -7.05 -5.47
N ASN A 231 -23.88 -6.16 -4.50
CA ASN A 231 -24.51 -4.87 -4.56
C ASN A 231 -23.55 -3.90 -5.28
N ALA A 232 -23.58 -3.90 -6.61
CA ALA A 232 -22.80 -2.94 -7.40
C ALA A 232 -23.09 -1.48 -6.98
N THR A 233 -24.24 -1.23 -6.38
CA THR A 233 -24.62 0.08 -5.83
C THR A 233 -23.75 0.51 -4.65
N ASP A 234 -23.07 -0.38 -3.94
CA ASP A 234 -22.21 0.02 -2.82
C ASP A 234 -21.01 0.86 -3.28
N ILE A 235 -20.51 0.66 -4.50
CA ILE A 235 -19.44 1.48 -5.05
C ILE A 235 -19.82 2.96 -5.18
N THR A 236 -21.10 3.26 -5.42
CA THR A 236 -21.58 4.66 -5.57
C THR A 236 -21.50 5.46 -4.27
N LYS A 237 -21.35 4.79 -3.11
CA LYS A 237 -21.16 5.46 -1.82
C LYS A 237 -19.80 6.12 -1.68
N VAL A 238 -18.81 5.64 -2.44
CA VAL A 238 -17.42 6.13 -2.39
C VAL A 238 -16.94 6.71 -3.71
N MET A 239 -17.51 6.24 -4.84
CA MET A 239 -17.16 6.70 -6.18
C MET A 239 -17.67 8.13 -6.41
N PHE A 240 -16.81 8.98 -7.00
CA PHE A 240 -17.10 10.41 -7.22
C PHE A 240 -17.52 11.17 -5.96
N ALA A 241 -17.21 10.65 -4.77
CA ALA A 241 -17.55 11.30 -3.50
C ALA A 241 -16.62 12.49 -3.21
N PHE A 242 -16.45 13.38 -4.18
CA PHE A 242 -15.68 14.60 -4.00
C PHE A 242 -16.45 15.58 -3.11
N PRO A 243 -15.76 16.34 -2.25
CA PRO A 243 -16.37 17.41 -1.48
C PRO A 243 -16.75 18.56 -2.42
N ASP A 244 -17.58 19.47 -1.94
CA ASP A 244 -17.84 20.72 -2.66
C ASP A 244 -16.53 21.53 -2.76
N ILE A 245 -16.12 21.81 -4.00
CA ILE A 245 -14.89 22.57 -4.28
C ILE A 245 -14.99 23.99 -3.69
N CYS A 246 -16.19 24.57 -3.66
CA CYS A 246 -16.40 25.87 -3.05
C CYS A 246 -16.12 25.81 -1.54
N GLU A 247 -16.56 24.76 -0.82
CA GLU A 247 -16.26 24.59 0.61
C GLU A 247 -14.75 24.60 0.85
N ILE A 248 -13.98 23.91 -0.01
CA ILE A 248 -12.52 23.87 0.13
C ILE A 248 -11.88 25.25 -0.08
N ILE A 249 -12.31 25.99 -1.08
CA ILE A 249 -11.68 27.29 -1.45
C ILE A 249 -12.01 28.37 -0.42
N TYR A 250 -13.21 28.37 0.14
CA TYR A 250 -13.66 29.41 1.05
C TYR A 250 -13.30 29.15 2.51
N ASP A 251 -13.12 27.88 2.92
CA ASP A 251 -12.65 27.52 4.25
C ASP A 251 -11.12 27.37 4.27
N LYS A 252 -10.44 28.38 4.84
CA LYS A 252 -8.98 28.38 4.94
C LYS A 252 -8.41 27.13 5.62
N LYS A 253 -9.10 26.58 6.65
CA LYS A 253 -8.65 25.39 7.35
C LYS A 253 -8.72 24.17 6.43
N ILE A 254 -9.85 23.96 5.77
CA ILE A 254 -10.05 22.84 4.84
C ILE A 254 -9.07 22.93 3.66
N PHE A 255 -8.84 24.14 3.15
CA PHE A 255 -7.87 24.38 2.07
C PHE A 255 -6.46 23.97 2.46
N ILE A 256 -6.00 24.35 3.66
CA ILE A 256 -4.66 23.99 4.17
C ILE A 256 -4.56 22.49 4.36
N GLN A 257 -5.58 21.84 4.95
CA GLN A 257 -5.64 20.38 5.12
C GLN A 257 -5.61 19.66 3.77
N PHE A 258 -6.31 20.17 2.75
CA PHE A 258 -6.27 19.63 1.39
C PHE A 258 -4.86 19.71 0.79
N ILE A 259 -4.23 20.88 0.82
CA ILE A 259 -2.86 21.05 0.29
C ILE A 259 -1.86 20.15 1.02
N HIS A 260 -1.99 20.06 2.35
CA HIS A 260 -1.17 19.15 3.15
C HIS A 260 -1.36 17.68 2.72
N ALA A 261 -2.61 17.21 2.58
CA ALA A 261 -2.89 15.86 2.13
C ALA A 261 -2.34 15.56 0.71
N VAL A 262 -2.51 16.50 -0.24
CA VAL A 262 -1.94 16.39 -1.60
C VAL A 262 -0.43 16.22 -1.55
N PHE A 263 0.23 17.04 -0.73
CA PHE A 263 1.68 16.98 -0.57
C PHE A 263 2.13 15.64 0.02
N VAL A 264 1.48 15.21 1.10
CA VAL A 264 1.78 13.95 1.80
C VAL A 264 1.59 12.73 0.89
N PHE A 265 0.49 12.68 0.14
CA PHE A 265 0.23 11.58 -0.79
C PHE A 265 1.22 11.58 -1.96
N THR A 266 1.57 12.75 -2.49
CA THR A 266 2.55 12.85 -3.58
C THR A 266 3.94 12.40 -3.11
N MET A 267 4.40 12.88 -1.96
CA MET A 267 5.70 12.50 -1.41
C MET A 267 5.73 11.06 -0.93
N GLY A 268 4.69 10.60 -0.21
CA GLY A 268 4.57 9.21 0.21
C GLY A 268 4.59 8.25 -0.97
N HIS A 269 3.90 8.58 -2.06
CA HIS A 269 3.96 7.80 -3.30
C HIS A 269 5.39 7.72 -3.86
N PHE A 270 6.12 8.83 -3.90
CA PHE A 270 7.51 8.81 -4.37
C PHE A 270 8.36 7.83 -3.56
N PHE A 271 8.26 7.85 -2.24
CA PHE A 271 9.06 6.96 -1.39
C PHE A 271 8.68 5.50 -1.56
N ASP A 272 7.38 5.20 -1.66
CA ASP A 272 6.87 3.84 -1.82
C ASP A 272 7.20 3.27 -3.22
N ALA A 273 6.88 4.02 -4.27
CA ALA A 273 7.12 3.61 -5.66
C ALA A 273 8.61 3.41 -5.99
N ILE A 274 9.49 4.23 -5.41
CA ILE A 274 10.93 4.12 -5.62
C ILE A 274 11.46 2.77 -5.13
N GLY A 275 11.16 2.42 -3.87
CA GLY A 275 11.67 1.19 -3.26
C GLY A 275 11.20 -0.06 -3.99
N THR A 276 9.91 -0.11 -4.32
CA THR A 276 9.29 -1.25 -5.00
C THR A 276 9.72 -1.37 -6.46
N ASN A 277 9.72 -0.25 -7.20
CA ASN A 277 10.06 -0.27 -8.62
C ASN A 277 11.54 -0.59 -8.85
N MET A 278 12.48 -0.02 -8.09
CA MET A 278 13.89 -0.37 -8.24
C MET A 278 14.14 -1.84 -7.97
N SER A 279 13.55 -2.42 -6.92
CA SER A 279 13.68 -3.84 -6.63
C SER A 279 13.10 -4.72 -7.75
N ALA A 280 11.95 -4.34 -8.32
CA ALA A 280 11.36 -5.05 -9.45
C ALA A 280 12.23 -4.91 -10.72
N PHE A 281 12.74 -3.71 -11.00
CA PHE A 281 13.65 -3.48 -12.12
C PHE A 281 14.96 -4.25 -12.01
N ASP A 282 15.56 -4.32 -10.84
CA ASP A 282 16.76 -5.10 -10.61
C ASP A 282 16.52 -6.59 -10.86
N ALA A 283 15.40 -7.12 -10.39
CA ALA A 283 15.02 -8.50 -10.63
C ALA A 283 14.74 -8.79 -12.11
N ILE A 284 14.03 -7.89 -12.80
CA ILE A 284 13.77 -8.01 -14.25
C ILE A 284 15.08 -7.90 -15.04
N ASN A 285 15.95 -6.94 -14.69
CA ASN A 285 17.20 -6.70 -15.38
C ASN A 285 18.24 -7.80 -15.17
N SER A 286 18.18 -8.55 -14.06
CA SER A 286 19.07 -9.70 -13.85
C SER A 286 18.85 -10.82 -14.87
N ASP A 287 17.61 -10.97 -15.35
CA ASP A 287 17.18 -12.03 -16.25
C ASP A 287 17.02 -11.58 -17.73
N LEU A 288 17.15 -10.27 -18.03
CA LEU A 288 16.98 -9.74 -19.38
C LEU A 288 18.30 -9.69 -20.15
N ASP A 289 18.20 -9.94 -21.48
CA ASP A 289 19.27 -9.66 -22.43
C ASP A 289 19.73 -8.19 -22.29
N PRO A 290 21.05 -7.91 -22.24
CA PRO A 290 21.60 -6.55 -22.14
C PRO A 290 21.01 -5.54 -23.14
N ARG A 291 20.56 -6.02 -24.31
CA ARG A 291 19.90 -5.21 -25.35
C ARG A 291 18.50 -4.74 -24.97
N MET A 292 17.86 -5.38 -23.98
CA MET A 292 16.52 -5.02 -23.49
C MET A 292 16.55 -4.01 -22.36
N LYS A 293 17.69 -3.85 -21.67
CA LYS A 293 17.82 -2.91 -20.55
C LYS A 293 17.54 -1.46 -20.94
N GLU A 294 17.81 -1.08 -22.20
CA GLU A 294 17.53 0.27 -22.72
C GLU A 294 16.05 0.56 -22.98
N THR A 295 15.22 -0.47 -23.15
CA THR A 295 13.79 -0.31 -23.48
C THR A 295 12.88 -0.22 -22.27
N VAL A 296 13.37 -0.61 -21.09
CA VAL A 296 12.60 -0.59 -19.84
C VAL A 296 12.70 0.78 -19.19
N SER A 297 11.67 1.60 -19.32
CA SER A 297 11.63 2.94 -18.77
C SER A 297 10.86 3.00 -17.44
N LEU A 298 11.56 3.33 -16.34
CA LEU A 298 10.96 3.63 -15.04
C LEU A 298 9.87 4.69 -15.15
N LYS A 299 10.05 5.69 -16.04
CA LYS A 299 9.06 6.74 -16.31
C LYS A 299 7.69 6.17 -16.70
N ARG A 300 7.66 5.08 -17.49
CA ARG A 300 6.38 4.46 -17.88
C ARG A 300 5.65 3.86 -16.69
N VAL A 301 6.37 3.20 -15.80
CA VAL A 301 5.77 2.59 -14.61
C VAL A 301 5.15 3.67 -13.74
N ILE A 302 5.89 4.74 -13.45
CA ILE A 302 5.41 5.84 -12.61
C ILE A 302 4.29 6.64 -13.27
N THR A 303 4.30 6.74 -14.62
CA THR A 303 3.14 7.32 -15.32
C THR A 303 1.88 6.50 -15.05
N VAL A 304 1.97 5.17 -15.06
CA VAL A 304 0.84 4.30 -14.73
C VAL A 304 0.44 4.44 -13.26
N ASP A 305 1.40 4.56 -12.35
CA ASP A 305 1.13 4.85 -10.94
C ASP A 305 0.35 6.17 -10.79
N GLY A 306 0.77 7.24 -11.49
CA GLY A 306 0.07 8.52 -11.48
C GLY A 306 -1.36 8.43 -12.04
N VAL A 307 -1.54 7.77 -13.18
CA VAL A 307 -2.86 7.50 -13.76
C VAL A 307 -3.69 6.64 -12.79
N GLY A 308 -3.08 5.64 -12.16
CA GLY A 308 -3.71 4.82 -11.14
C GLY A 308 -4.25 5.64 -9.97
N ASN A 309 -3.50 6.65 -9.53
CA ASN A 309 -3.93 7.56 -8.45
C ASN A 309 -5.10 8.46 -8.87
N VAL A 310 -5.12 8.93 -10.12
CA VAL A 310 -6.28 9.65 -10.66
C VAL A 310 -7.52 8.74 -10.65
N VAL A 311 -7.38 7.51 -11.14
CA VAL A 311 -8.48 6.53 -11.16
C VAL A 311 -8.91 6.18 -9.73
N SER A 312 -7.98 6.01 -8.78
CA SER A 312 -8.32 5.69 -7.40
C SER A 312 -9.07 6.81 -6.69
N GLY A 313 -8.71 8.07 -6.93
CA GLY A 313 -9.49 9.22 -6.44
C GLY A 313 -10.91 9.25 -7.01
N ILE A 314 -11.10 8.93 -8.29
CA ILE A 314 -12.44 8.83 -8.91
C ILE A 314 -13.24 7.69 -8.30
N MET A 315 -12.63 6.52 -8.13
CA MET A 315 -13.31 5.32 -7.65
C MET A 315 -13.52 5.30 -6.12
N GLY A 316 -12.89 6.21 -5.38
CA GLY A 316 -13.06 6.33 -3.93
C GLY A 316 -12.21 5.33 -3.14
N THR A 317 -10.91 5.23 -3.44
CA THR A 317 -9.96 4.44 -2.66
C THR A 317 -8.65 5.21 -2.45
N SER A 318 -7.72 4.66 -1.66
CA SER A 318 -6.42 5.30 -1.37
C SER A 318 -5.49 5.30 -2.59
N THR A 319 -4.37 5.99 -2.46
CA THR A 319 -3.33 6.11 -3.49
C THR A 319 -2.80 4.75 -3.93
N VAL A 320 -2.72 4.56 -5.25
CA VAL A 320 -2.18 3.37 -5.91
C VAL A 320 -0.68 3.47 -6.11
N THR A 321 0.01 2.36 -6.00
CA THR A 321 1.44 2.24 -6.25
C THR A 321 1.76 0.87 -6.85
N SER A 322 2.91 0.77 -7.51
CA SER A 322 3.47 -0.50 -7.94
C SER A 322 3.80 -1.38 -6.73
N TYR A 323 3.44 -2.65 -6.79
CA TYR A 323 3.55 -3.59 -5.66
C TYR A 323 4.84 -4.39 -5.67
N GLY A 324 5.50 -4.49 -4.52
CA GLY A 324 6.72 -5.29 -4.33
C GLY A 324 6.49 -6.79 -4.54
N GLU A 325 5.26 -7.28 -4.31
CA GLU A 325 4.83 -8.65 -4.58
C GLU A 325 4.86 -9.01 -6.07
N SER A 326 5.01 -8.03 -6.96
CA SER A 326 5.32 -8.30 -8.38
C SER A 326 6.58 -9.16 -8.53
N LEU A 327 7.52 -9.07 -7.59
CA LEU A 327 8.69 -9.95 -7.51
C LEU A 327 8.31 -11.43 -7.43
N VAL A 328 7.20 -11.78 -6.76
CA VAL A 328 6.73 -13.16 -6.68
C VAL A 328 6.37 -13.69 -8.08
N GLY A 329 5.70 -12.89 -8.89
CA GLY A 329 5.42 -13.21 -10.28
C GLY A 329 6.70 -13.36 -11.11
N ILE A 330 7.64 -12.41 -10.98
CA ILE A 330 8.93 -12.42 -11.71
C ILE A 330 9.71 -13.68 -11.37
N VAL A 331 9.92 -13.97 -10.09
CA VAL A 331 10.63 -15.19 -9.62
C VAL A 331 9.89 -16.48 -10.02
N SER A 332 8.56 -16.41 -10.21
CA SER A 332 7.75 -17.53 -10.70
C SER A 332 7.87 -17.75 -12.21
N GLY A 333 8.67 -16.94 -12.91
CA GLY A 333 8.93 -17.05 -14.35
C GLY A 333 8.16 -16.05 -15.22
N GLY A 334 7.49 -15.06 -14.63
CA GLY A 334 6.84 -13.95 -15.34
C GLY A 334 7.88 -12.96 -15.88
N LYS A 335 7.83 -12.70 -17.18
CA LYS A 335 8.80 -11.84 -17.87
C LYS A 335 8.14 -10.72 -18.69
N THR A 336 6.84 -10.81 -18.89
CA THR A 336 6.11 -9.92 -19.78
C THR A 336 4.84 -9.35 -19.13
N GLY A 337 4.22 -8.39 -19.81
CA GLY A 337 2.94 -7.83 -19.38
C GLY A 337 1.78 -8.84 -19.30
N ILE A 338 1.90 -10.04 -19.89
CA ILE A 338 0.85 -11.08 -19.73
C ILE A 338 0.72 -11.52 -18.28
N THR A 339 1.80 -11.59 -17.54
CA THR A 339 1.78 -11.83 -16.09
C THR A 339 0.92 -10.79 -15.36
N ALA A 340 1.17 -9.50 -15.62
CA ALA A 340 0.37 -8.41 -15.04
C ALA A 340 -1.08 -8.44 -15.56
N LEU A 341 -1.31 -8.71 -16.85
CA LEU A 341 -2.66 -8.84 -17.41
C LEU A 341 -3.47 -9.93 -16.69
N THR A 342 -2.85 -11.09 -16.48
CA THR A 342 -3.49 -12.20 -15.74
C THR A 342 -3.85 -11.78 -14.32
N THR A 343 -2.94 -11.10 -13.61
CA THR A 343 -3.17 -10.59 -12.26
C THR A 343 -4.32 -9.59 -12.23
N GLY A 344 -4.34 -8.63 -13.18
CA GLY A 344 -5.41 -7.63 -13.28
C GLY A 344 -6.78 -8.25 -13.58
N CYS A 345 -6.83 -9.25 -14.48
CA CYS A 345 -8.07 -10.00 -14.73
C CYS A 345 -8.57 -10.76 -13.50
N LEU A 346 -7.66 -11.36 -12.71
CA LEU A 346 -8.02 -12.05 -11.48
C LEU A 346 -8.54 -11.07 -10.43
N PHE A 347 -7.98 -9.87 -10.31
CA PHE A 347 -8.55 -8.83 -9.46
C PHE A 347 -9.98 -8.48 -9.88
N LEU A 348 -10.24 -8.24 -11.18
CA LEU A 348 -11.60 -7.94 -11.66
C LEU A 348 -12.57 -9.08 -11.43
N LEU A 349 -12.12 -10.34 -11.50
CA LEU A 349 -12.97 -11.49 -11.19
C LEU A 349 -13.43 -11.49 -9.72
N CYS A 350 -12.63 -10.96 -8.78
CA CYS A 350 -13.02 -10.84 -7.38
C CYS A 350 -14.24 -9.94 -7.16
N PHE A 351 -14.61 -9.11 -8.14
CA PHE A 351 -15.84 -8.31 -8.09
C PHE A 351 -17.09 -9.18 -7.86
N PHE A 352 -17.13 -10.35 -8.46
CA PHE A 352 -18.26 -11.29 -8.34
C PHE A 352 -18.26 -12.07 -7.02
N PHE A 353 -17.16 -12.03 -6.28
CA PHE A 353 -16.99 -12.71 -5.00
C PHE A 353 -17.01 -11.74 -3.80
N SER A 354 -17.55 -10.53 -4.02
CA SER A 354 -17.64 -9.49 -3.00
C SER A 354 -18.18 -9.98 -1.65
N PRO A 355 -19.29 -10.74 -1.56
CA PRO A 355 -19.82 -11.18 -0.26
C PRO A 355 -18.84 -12.02 0.54
N LEU A 356 -17.98 -12.79 -0.15
CA LEU A 356 -16.96 -13.60 0.49
C LEU A 356 -15.95 -12.77 1.29
N PHE A 357 -15.57 -11.61 0.76
CA PHE A 357 -14.60 -10.71 1.39
C PHE A 357 -15.25 -9.76 2.40
N THR A 358 -16.50 -9.36 2.17
CA THR A 358 -17.21 -8.43 3.05
C THR A 358 -17.67 -9.06 4.36
N ALA A 359 -17.84 -10.40 4.40
CA ALA A 359 -18.15 -11.14 5.61
C ALA A 359 -16.94 -11.30 6.56
N MET A 360 -15.78 -10.73 6.22
CA MET A 360 -14.56 -10.90 7.01
C MET A 360 -14.56 -10.01 8.25
N ALA A 361 -14.21 -10.58 9.39
CA ALA A 361 -13.93 -9.81 10.60
C ALA A 361 -12.62 -9.01 10.43
N THR A 362 -12.54 -7.81 11.01
CA THR A 362 -11.41 -6.88 10.84
C THR A 362 -10.06 -7.48 11.22
N TYR A 363 -10.02 -8.34 12.24
CA TYR A 363 -8.79 -9.02 12.69
C TYR A 363 -8.25 -10.07 11.72
N VAL A 364 -9.02 -10.47 10.71
CA VAL A 364 -8.56 -11.44 9.67
C VAL A 364 -7.38 -10.87 8.87
N ALA A 365 -7.31 -9.54 8.73
CA ALA A 365 -6.19 -8.88 8.08
C ALA A 365 -4.91 -8.81 8.95
N ALA A 366 -5.02 -8.99 10.28
CA ALA A 366 -3.91 -8.85 11.21
C ALA A 366 -2.65 -9.67 10.84
N PRO A 367 -2.75 -10.97 10.48
CA PRO A 367 -1.57 -11.76 10.13
C PRO A 367 -0.78 -11.17 8.94
N ALA A 368 -1.48 -10.68 7.92
CA ALA A 368 -0.83 -10.08 6.76
C ALA A 368 -0.16 -8.75 7.11
N LEU A 369 -0.86 -7.90 7.84
CA LEU A 369 -0.36 -6.58 8.28
C LEU A 369 0.88 -6.73 9.17
N ILE A 370 0.83 -7.63 10.14
CA ILE A 370 1.96 -7.91 11.06
C ILE A 370 3.13 -8.47 10.26
N TYR A 371 2.88 -9.44 9.36
CA TYR A 371 3.94 -10.05 8.57
C TYR A 371 4.61 -9.05 7.62
N VAL A 372 3.81 -8.32 6.82
CA VAL A 372 4.33 -7.32 5.86
C VAL A 372 5.02 -6.19 6.60
N GLY A 373 4.44 -5.70 7.69
CA GLY A 373 5.07 -4.69 8.54
C GLY A 373 6.43 -5.13 9.05
N LEU A 374 6.54 -6.36 9.56
CA LEU A 374 7.81 -6.92 10.05
C LEU A 374 8.85 -7.07 8.92
N GLU A 375 8.46 -7.50 7.73
CA GLU A 375 9.34 -7.60 6.57
C GLU A 375 9.92 -6.24 6.18
N LEU A 376 9.11 -5.18 6.19
CA LEU A 376 9.56 -3.83 5.89
C LEU A 376 10.52 -3.31 6.95
N VAL A 377 10.23 -3.53 8.25
CA VAL A 377 11.13 -3.16 9.35
C VAL A 377 12.47 -3.89 9.24
N LEU A 378 12.45 -5.18 8.90
CA LEU A 378 13.67 -5.99 8.79
C LEU A 378 14.55 -5.59 7.60
N ARG A 379 14.02 -4.93 6.58
CA ARG A 379 14.84 -4.38 5.48
C ARG A 379 15.86 -3.36 5.96
N PHE A 380 15.61 -2.64 7.05
CA PHE A 380 16.57 -1.72 7.67
C PHE A 380 17.87 -2.41 8.14
N ARG A 381 17.87 -3.72 8.35
CA ARG A 381 19.09 -4.49 8.70
C ARG A 381 20.13 -4.58 7.57
N ALA A 382 19.74 -4.33 6.34
CA ALA A 382 20.63 -4.43 5.18
C ALA A 382 21.57 -3.22 5.02
N TYR A 383 21.34 -2.12 5.77
CA TYR A 383 22.13 -0.89 5.67
C TYR A 383 23.44 -0.94 6.46
N ASP A 384 24.43 -0.16 6.02
CA ASP A 384 25.78 -0.14 6.57
C ASP A 384 25.79 0.31 8.04
N ARG A 385 25.92 -0.66 8.95
CA ARG A 385 25.98 -0.43 10.41
C ARG A 385 27.24 0.29 10.88
N LYS A 386 28.21 0.55 9.99
CA LYS A 386 29.49 1.19 10.37
C LYS A 386 29.33 2.63 10.82
N LYS A 387 28.19 3.28 10.50
CA LYS A 387 27.87 4.64 10.93
C LYS A 387 26.85 4.63 12.07
N VAL A 388 27.31 4.42 13.28
CA VAL A 388 26.47 4.30 14.49
C VAL A 388 25.44 5.45 14.64
N ALA A 389 25.84 6.68 14.34
CA ALA A 389 24.96 7.84 14.44
C ALA A 389 23.77 7.76 13.45
N PHE A 390 24.01 7.36 12.20
CA PHE A 390 22.97 7.12 11.21
C PHE A 390 22.04 5.99 11.61
N PHE A 391 22.59 4.93 12.20
CA PHE A 391 21.80 3.80 12.68
C PHE A 391 20.85 4.22 13.82
N ILE A 392 21.36 4.96 14.82
CA ILE A 392 20.55 5.47 15.94
C ILE A 392 19.46 6.41 15.41
N PHE A 393 19.82 7.34 14.52
CA PHE A 393 18.86 8.24 13.89
C PHE A 393 17.78 7.47 13.13
N GLY A 394 18.18 6.48 12.32
CA GLY A 394 17.24 5.62 11.60
C GLY A 394 16.26 4.90 12.53
N LEU A 395 16.74 4.36 13.66
CA LEU A 395 15.87 3.76 14.68
C LEU A 395 14.88 4.78 15.29
N CYS A 396 15.36 5.99 15.62
CA CYS A 396 14.49 7.05 16.15
C CYS A 396 13.43 7.46 15.12
N LEU A 397 13.82 7.62 13.84
CA LEU A 397 12.88 7.95 12.77
C LEU A 397 11.86 6.84 12.54
N ILE A 398 12.29 5.58 12.51
CA ILE A 398 11.40 4.41 12.38
C ILE A 398 10.39 4.39 13.52
N ALA A 399 10.85 4.56 14.76
CA ALA A 399 9.99 4.57 15.94
C ALA A 399 8.99 5.73 15.87
N TYR A 400 9.46 6.93 15.52
CA TYR A 400 8.62 8.12 15.42
C TYR A 400 7.55 7.96 14.34
N VAL A 401 7.93 7.63 13.10
CA VAL A 401 7.01 7.38 11.99
C VAL A 401 6.01 6.26 12.31
N GLY A 402 6.48 5.17 12.92
CA GLY A 402 5.63 4.03 13.26
C GLY A 402 4.61 4.33 14.36
N MET A 403 4.92 5.23 15.30
CA MET A 403 4.05 5.55 16.43
C MET A 403 3.06 6.66 16.13
N THR A 404 3.47 7.68 15.37
CA THR A 404 2.65 8.87 15.12
C THR A 404 1.58 8.64 14.06
N PHE A 405 1.85 7.83 13.05
CA PHE A 405 1.03 7.69 11.82
C PHE A 405 0.83 9.02 11.07
N ASN A 406 1.63 10.02 11.37
CA ASN A 406 1.64 11.29 10.65
C ASN A 406 2.78 11.31 9.64
N PHE A 407 2.75 10.36 8.70
CA PHE A 407 3.85 10.07 7.77
C PHE A 407 4.34 11.27 6.98
N GLY A 408 3.44 12.21 6.65
CA GLY A 408 3.81 13.38 5.87
C GLY A 408 4.84 14.24 6.59
N ASN A 409 4.51 14.61 7.82
CA ASN A 409 5.37 15.42 8.66
C ASN A 409 6.60 14.65 9.11
N ASP A 410 6.42 13.38 9.44
CA ASP A 410 7.50 12.53 9.93
C ASP A 410 8.57 12.31 8.89
N VAL A 411 8.18 12.07 7.62
CA VAL A 411 9.12 11.93 6.50
C VAL A 411 9.85 13.25 6.24
N LEU A 412 9.17 14.38 6.34
CA LEU A 412 9.76 15.68 6.12
C LEU A 412 10.72 16.09 7.24
N TYR A 413 10.33 15.91 8.51
CA TYR A 413 11.24 16.12 9.64
C TYR A 413 12.44 15.16 9.55
N GLY A 414 12.18 13.89 9.19
CA GLY A 414 13.21 12.91 8.92
C GLY A 414 14.20 13.37 7.85
N LEU A 415 13.72 13.97 6.77
CA LEU A 415 14.53 14.48 5.68
C LEU A 415 15.40 15.67 6.13
N ILE A 416 14.82 16.60 6.91
CA ILE A 416 15.58 17.73 7.47
C ILE A 416 16.70 17.22 8.36
N PHE A 417 16.40 16.36 9.32
CA PHE A 417 17.39 15.79 10.23
C PHE A 417 18.44 14.97 9.50
N TYR A 418 18.02 14.16 8.52
CA TYR A 418 18.95 13.37 7.71
C TYR A 418 19.92 14.25 6.94
N THR A 419 19.43 15.36 6.37
CA THR A 419 20.25 16.36 5.67
C THR A 419 21.28 16.98 6.59
N VAL A 420 20.85 17.44 7.78
CA VAL A 420 21.75 18.01 8.79
C VAL A 420 22.82 17.02 9.21
N MET A 421 22.44 15.76 9.47
CA MET A 421 23.37 14.71 9.84
C MET A 421 24.39 14.43 8.72
N LYS A 422 23.97 14.40 7.46
CA LYS A 422 24.85 14.15 6.32
C LYS A 422 25.88 15.27 6.12
N ILE A 423 25.45 16.53 6.31
CA ILE A 423 26.35 17.69 6.26
C ILE A 423 27.35 17.65 7.43
N THR A 424 26.90 17.33 8.65
CA THR A 424 27.75 17.39 9.85
C THR A 424 28.69 16.23 9.97
N ILE A 425 28.26 15.02 9.65
CA ILE A 425 29.04 13.78 9.84
C ILE A 425 29.85 13.43 8.61
N GLU A 426 29.26 13.48 7.41
CA GLU A 426 29.98 13.12 6.18
C GLU A 426 30.75 14.29 5.55
N LYS A 427 30.51 15.52 6.02
CA LYS A 427 31.11 16.77 5.44
C LYS A 427 30.88 16.88 3.92
N LYS A 428 29.88 16.20 3.38
CA LYS A 428 29.51 16.30 1.97
C LYS A 428 28.67 17.56 1.76
N LYS A 429 29.06 18.38 0.75
CA LYS A 429 28.22 19.49 0.33
C LYS A 429 26.89 18.93 -0.20
N PRO A 430 25.75 19.50 0.23
CA PRO A 430 24.45 19.06 -0.29
C PRO A 430 24.41 19.34 -1.80
N VAL A 431 23.88 18.40 -2.57
CA VAL A 431 23.61 18.59 -3.99
C VAL A 431 22.59 19.74 -4.12
N SER A 432 22.69 20.59 -5.14
CA SER A 432 21.88 21.83 -5.24
C SER A 432 20.36 21.59 -5.11
N TYR A 433 19.87 20.39 -5.41
CA TYR A 433 18.46 20.03 -5.29
C TYR A 433 18.00 19.74 -3.84
N TRP A 434 18.92 19.56 -2.88
CA TRP A 434 18.57 19.39 -1.46
C TRP A 434 17.84 20.60 -0.89
N TRP A 435 18.20 21.78 -1.39
CA TRP A 435 17.49 23.01 -1.01
C TRP A 435 16.01 22.99 -1.39
N VAL A 436 15.67 22.36 -2.51
CA VAL A 436 14.29 22.22 -2.94
C VAL A 436 13.52 21.34 -1.93
N MET A 437 14.10 20.24 -1.48
CA MET A 437 13.49 19.38 -0.48
C MET A 437 13.38 20.04 0.89
N LEU A 438 14.38 20.84 1.29
CA LEU A 438 14.32 21.63 2.52
C LEU A 438 13.25 22.73 2.43
N ILE A 439 13.06 23.35 1.27
CA ILE A 439 11.98 24.30 1.03
C ILE A 439 10.62 23.60 1.16
N PHE A 440 10.45 22.43 0.56
CA PHE A 440 9.23 21.63 0.72
C PHE A 440 8.97 21.24 2.18
N ALA A 441 10.01 20.85 2.91
CA ALA A 441 9.91 20.52 4.34
C ALA A 441 9.54 21.76 5.18
N ALA A 442 10.13 22.94 4.85
CA ALA A 442 9.79 24.19 5.52
C ALA A 442 8.34 24.64 5.20
N ILE A 443 7.89 24.49 3.96
CA ILE A 443 6.50 24.78 3.58
C ILE A 443 5.54 23.90 4.39
N ASN A 444 5.83 22.61 4.52
CA ASN A 444 4.97 21.70 5.30
C ASN A 444 4.95 22.06 6.79
N LEU A 445 6.11 22.43 7.35
CA LEU A 445 6.21 22.87 8.74
C LEU A 445 5.40 24.15 9.00
N VAL A 446 5.38 25.08 8.03
CA VAL A 446 4.52 26.26 8.08
C VAL A 446 3.04 25.88 7.95
N LEU A 447 2.70 24.94 7.07
CA LEU A 447 1.33 24.44 6.92
C LEU A 447 0.82 23.78 8.20
N ASP A 448 1.65 23.00 8.89
CA ASP A 448 1.32 22.41 10.20
C ASP A 448 1.10 23.43 11.30
N PHE A 449 1.89 24.51 11.30
CA PHE A 449 1.74 25.57 12.31
C PHE A 449 0.52 26.46 12.06
N VAL A 450 0.00 26.50 10.84
CA VAL A 450 -1.11 27.36 10.41
C VAL A 450 -2.43 26.57 10.35
N ALA A 451 -2.37 25.22 10.29
CA ALA A 451 -3.52 24.30 10.32
C ALA A 451 -4.01 24.09 11.74
#